data_2e9fda42ad86fb488bb1c924320850e8
#
_entry.id   2e9fda42ad86fb488bb1c924320850e8
#
_cell.length_a   1.000
_cell.length_b   1.000
_cell.length_c   1.000
_cell.angle_alpha   90.00
_cell.angle_beta   90.00
_cell.angle_gamma   90.00
#
_symmetry.space_group_name_H-M   'P 1'
#
loop_
_entity.id
_entity.type
_entity.pdbx_description
1 polymer ?
#
loop_
_entity_poly.entity_id
_entity_poly.type
_entity_poly.pdbx_seq_one_letter_code
_entity_poly.pdbx_strand_id
1 'polypeptide(L)'
;MKKAFVVIDMQNDFISGALANPDAQAIVTPIAQATAAFDGDVFATRDTHAENYLDTPEGKNLPVKHCVKDTHGWQITDEIQTALAQRNATVVDKPTFGYLDWQVLAPYDEITLVGTCTDICVVSNALILKALYPNATVRVLAKLCAGTTEENHNAALQVMRCCQVEIL
;
A
#
# COMPACT_ATOMS: atom_id res chain seq x y z
N MET A 1 12.69 -19.40 6.08
CA MET A 1 12.57 -17.97 5.77
C MET A 1 11.09 -17.63 5.69
N LYS A 2 10.59 -16.79 6.60
CA LYS A 2 9.19 -16.38 6.63
C LYS A 2 8.98 -15.16 5.74
N LYS A 3 7.98 -15.21 4.87
CA LYS A 3 7.73 -14.17 3.86
C LYS A 3 6.37 -13.52 4.06
N ALA A 4 6.30 -12.19 3.95
CA ALA A 4 5.08 -11.41 3.96
C ALA A 4 4.91 -10.64 2.66
N PHE A 5 3.67 -10.58 2.16
CA PHE A 5 3.26 -9.76 1.02
C PHE A 5 2.26 -8.71 1.50
N VAL A 6 2.55 -7.45 1.27
CA VAL A 6 1.77 -6.33 1.78
C VAL A 6 1.20 -5.52 0.63
N VAL A 7 -0.11 -5.54 0.48
CA VAL A 7 -0.85 -4.78 -0.53
C VAL A 7 -1.25 -3.43 0.07
N ILE A 8 -0.68 -2.35 -0.43
CA ILE A 8 -0.87 -0.99 0.09
C ILE A 8 -2.03 -0.29 -0.64
N ASP A 9 -3.09 0.03 0.10
CA ASP A 9 -4.17 0.96 -0.21
C ASP A 9 -4.83 0.78 -1.59
N MET A 10 -5.04 -0.44 -2.04
CA MET A 10 -5.72 -0.72 -3.31
C MET A 10 -7.24 -0.57 -3.19
N GLN A 11 -7.67 0.63 -2.80
CA GLN A 11 -9.04 1.03 -2.48
C GLN A 11 -9.74 1.69 -3.68
N ASN A 12 -11.08 1.63 -3.69
CA ASN A 12 -11.88 2.13 -4.81
C ASN A 12 -11.63 3.61 -5.13
N ASP A 13 -11.43 4.47 -4.12
CA ASP A 13 -11.17 5.89 -4.36
C ASP A 13 -9.88 6.15 -5.13
N PHE A 14 -8.85 5.31 -4.99
CA PHE A 14 -7.60 5.41 -5.75
C PHE A 14 -7.67 4.74 -7.12
N ILE A 15 -8.63 3.84 -7.34
CA ILE A 15 -8.76 3.07 -8.59
C ILE A 15 -9.74 3.73 -9.56
N SER A 16 -10.95 4.03 -9.10
CA SER A 16 -12.06 4.53 -9.94
C SER A 16 -12.86 5.66 -9.31
N GLY A 17 -12.57 6.02 -8.05
CA GLY A 17 -13.31 7.01 -7.26
C GLY A 17 -12.68 8.40 -7.28
N ALA A 18 -12.71 9.07 -6.11
CA ALA A 18 -12.37 10.49 -5.97
C ALA A 18 -10.95 10.87 -6.40
N LEU A 19 -10.00 9.95 -6.24
CA LEU A 19 -8.58 10.10 -6.63
C LEU A 19 -8.16 9.06 -7.68
N ALA A 20 -9.05 8.74 -8.59
CA ALA A 20 -8.83 7.73 -9.62
C ALA A 20 -7.51 7.96 -10.39
N ASN A 21 -6.74 6.88 -10.53
CA ASN A 21 -5.45 6.88 -11.20
C ASN A 21 -5.40 5.72 -12.21
N PRO A 22 -5.23 6.00 -13.52
CA PRO A 22 -5.15 4.96 -14.55
C PRO A 22 -4.02 3.94 -14.31
N ASP A 23 -2.88 4.38 -13.79
CA ASP A 23 -1.75 3.48 -13.48
C ASP A 23 -2.09 2.55 -12.30
N ALA A 24 -2.82 3.04 -11.31
CA ALA A 24 -3.33 2.20 -10.23
C ALA A 24 -4.38 1.20 -10.72
N GLN A 25 -5.24 1.59 -11.68
CA GLN A 25 -6.16 0.69 -12.36
C GLN A 25 -5.43 -0.46 -13.07
N ALA A 26 -4.35 -0.15 -13.78
CA ALA A 26 -3.59 -1.12 -14.57
C ALA A 26 -2.93 -2.21 -13.72
N ILE A 27 -2.65 -1.96 -12.43
CA ILE A 27 -2.02 -2.93 -11.54
C ILE A 27 -3.00 -3.78 -10.71
N VAL A 28 -4.32 -3.54 -10.80
CA VAL A 28 -5.32 -4.29 -10.01
C VAL A 28 -5.23 -5.80 -10.28
N THR A 29 -5.42 -6.22 -11.53
CA THR A 29 -5.37 -7.64 -11.89
C THR A 29 -3.99 -8.27 -11.63
N PRO A 30 -2.86 -7.64 -12.01
CA PRO A 30 -1.54 -8.16 -11.65
C PRO A 30 -1.31 -8.33 -10.14
N ILE A 31 -1.78 -7.41 -9.30
CA ILE A 31 -1.67 -7.54 -7.83
C ILE A 31 -2.55 -8.67 -7.32
N ALA A 32 -3.79 -8.81 -7.81
CA ALA A 32 -4.68 -9.91 -7.40
C ALA A 32 -4.06 -11.28 -7.73
N GLN A 33 -3.48 -11.43 -8.92
CA GLN A 33 -2.76 -12.65 -9.33
C GLN A 33 -1.53 -12.92 -8.45
N ALA A 34 -0.69 -11.89 -8.21
CA ALA A 34 0.46 -12.01 -7.34
C ALA A 34 0.07 -12.38 -5.90
N THR A 35 -1.00 -11.77 -5.37
CA THR A 35 -1.57 -12.08 -4.06
C THR A 35 -1.99 -13.55 -3.95
N ALA A 36 -2.72 -14.06 -4.94
CA ALA A 36 -3.19 -15.44 -4.97
C ALA A 36 -2.04 -16.45 -5.03
N ALA A 37 -0.98 -16.12 -5.78
CA ALA A 37 0.16 -17.01 -6.04
C ALA A 37 1.30 -16.90 -5.02
N PHE A 38 1.26 -15.92 -4.11
CA PHE A 38 2.39 -15.66 -3.20
C PHE A 38 2.62 -16.84 -2.23
N ASP A 39 3.87 -17.26 -2.09
CA ASP A 39 4.29 -18.30 -1.12
C ASP A 39 4.70 -17.65 0.21
N GLY A 40 3.70 -17.38 1.07
CA GLY A 40 3.86 -16.72 2.35
C GLY A 40 2.56 -16.15 2.88
N ASP A 41 2.61 -15.35 3.94
CA ASP A 41 1.45 -14.70 4.52
C ASP A 41 1.14 -13.38 3.81
N VAL A 42 -0.14 -13.01 3.74
CA VAL A 42 -0.61 -11.83 3.02
C VAL A 42 -1.24 -10.83 3.97
N PHE A 43 -0.91 -9.56 3.76
CA PHE A 43 -1.41 -8.40 4.49
C PHE A 43 -1.91 -7.35 3.51
N ALA A 44 -2.81 -6.51 3.95
CA ALA A 44 -3.22 -5.33 3.20
C ALA A 44 -3.45 -4.14 4.11
N THR A 45 -3.34 -2.94 3.56
CA THR A 45 -3.69 -1.71 4.26
C THR A 45 -4.88 -1.02 3.61
N ARG A 46 -5.62 -0.25 4.40
CA ARG A 46 -6.60 0.73 3.94
C ARG A 46 -6.27 2.08 4.55
N ASP A 47 -6.04 3.07 3.71
CA ASP A 47 -6.05 4.46 4.12
C ASP A 47 -7.43 4.80 4.67
N THR A 48 -7.51 5.39 5.87
CA THR A 48 -8.77 5.48 6.60
C THR A 48 -8.94 6.85 7.21
N HIS A 49 -9.89 7.62 6.68
CA HIS A 49 -10.23 8.96 7.14
C HIS A 49 -11.60 9.00 7.80
N ALA A 50 -11.78 9.98 8.67
CA ALA A 50 -13.08 10.31 9.27
C ALA A 50 -13.83 11.34 8.38
N GLU A 51 -15.11 11.55 8.67
CA GLU A 51 -15.96 12.50 7.94
C GLU A 51 -15.42 13.95 7.93
N ASN A 52 -14.66 14.33 8.95
CA ASN A 52 -14.04 15.65 9.08
C ASN A 52 -12.68 15.77 8.37
N TYR A 53 -12.39 14.91 7.39
CA TYR A 53 -11.12 14.90 6.64
C TYR A 53 -10.68 16.29 6.20
N LEU A 54 -11.59 17.12 5.66
CA LEU A 54 -11.28 18.46 5.16
C LEU A 54 -10.79 19.45 6.24
N ASP A 55 -11.05 19.15 7.53
CA ASP A 55 -10.58 19.97 8.64
C ASP A 55 -9.17 19.59 9.09
N THR A 56 -8.66 18.45 8.60
CA THR A 56 -7.32 17.96 8.94
C THR A 56 -6.23 18.72 8.15
N PRO A 57 -4.97 18.72 8.61
CA PRO A 57 -3.86 19.25 7.83
C PRO A 57 -3.72 18.60 6.44
N GLU A 58 -3.94 17.28 6.35
CA GLU A 58 -3.93 16.56 5.07
C GLU A 58 -5.04 17.04 4.15
N GLY A 59 -6.26 17.15 4.65
CA GLY A 59 -7.41 17.64 3.88
C GLY A 59 -7.28 19.10 3.44
N LYS A 60 -6.51 19.92 4.16
CA LYS A 60 -6.18 21.29 3.73
C LYS A 60 -5.16 21.33 2.58
N ASN A 61 -4.24 20.37 2.56
CA ASN A 61 -3.26 20.25 1.47
C ASN A 61 -3.83 19.55 0.23
N LEU A 62 -4.70 18.56 0.44
CA LEU A 62 -5.41 17.85 -0.61
C LEU A 62 -6.93 17.91 -0.34
N PRO A 63 -7.64 18.96 -0.78
CA PRO A 63 -9.05 19.16 -0.45
C PRO A 63 -10.00 18.27 -1.27
N VAL A 64 -9.70 16.98 -1.32
CA VAL A 64 -10.49 15.93 -1.97
C VAL A 64 -10.81 14.85 -0.94
N LYS A 65 -12.07 14.82 -0.51
CA LYS A 65 -12.55 13.83 0.44
C LYS A 65 -12.45 12.42 -0.17
N HIS A 66 -11.73 11.53 0.46
CA HIS A 66 -11.49 10.17 -0.02
C HIS A 66 -11.28 9.19 1.14
N CYS A 67 -11.44 7.92 0.88
CA CYS A 67 -11.21 6.83 1.83
C CYS A 67 -11.85 7.07 3.21
N VAL A 68 -13.03 7.69 3.22
CA VAL A 68 -13.80 7.88 4.45
C VAL A 68 -14.33 6.54 4.89
N LYS A 69 -14.07 6.19 6.15
CA LYS A 69 -14.42 4.89 6.72
C LYS A 69 -15.87 4.50 6.43
N ASP A 70 -16.09 3.25 6.13
CA ASP A 70 -17.37 2.62 5.81
C ASP A 70 -18.06 3.10 4.53
N THR A 71 -17.39 3.92 3.70
CA THR A 71 -17.86 4.28 2.36
C THR A 71 -17.39 3.27 1.30
N HIS A 72 -18.04 3.26 0.13
CA HIS A 72 -17.59 2.45 -0.99
C HIS A 72 -16.15 2.80 -1.43
N GLY A 73 -15.79 4.08 -1.42
CA GLY A 73 -14.45 4.55 -1.78
C GLY A 73 -13.33 4.00 -0.89
N TRP A 74 -13.63 3.78 0.38
CA TRP A 74 -12.71 3.22 1.36
C TRP A 74 -12.49 1.70 1.18
N GLN A 75 -13.42 0.97 0.58
CA GLN A 75 -13.31 -0.47 0.39
C GLN A 75 -12.19 -0.81 -0.60
N ILE A 76 -11.49 -1.91 -0.35
CA ILE A 76 -10.53 -2.47 -1.30
C ILE A 76 -11.31 -2.93 -2.55
N THR A 77 -10.73 -2.70 -3.74
CA THR A 77 -11.39 -3.10 -4.99
C THR A 77 -11.68 -4.60 -5.04
N ASP A 78 -12.83 -4.98 -5.58
CA ASP A 78 -13.42 -6.32 -5.46
C ASP A 78 -12.47 -7.46 -5.87
N GLU A 79 -11.72 -7.29 -6.95
CA GLU A 79 -10.82 -8.31 -7.46
C GLU A 79 -9.69 -8.61 -6.46
N ILE A 80 -9.09 -7.56 -5.88
CA ILE A 80 -8.05 -7.70 -4.85
C ILE A 80 -8.66 -8.21 -3.55
N GLN A 81 -9.82 -7.68 -3.14
CA GLN A 81 -10.53 -8.15 -1.94
C GLN A 81 -10.81 -9.66 -2.01
N THR A 82 -11.20 -10.16 -3.18
CA THR A 82 -11.42 -11.60 -3.41
C THR A 82 -10.12 -12.41 -3.21
N ALA A 83 -9.01 -11.94 -3.79
CA ALA A 83 -7.71 -12.60 -3.63
C ALA A 83 -7.23 -12.58 -2.16
N LEU A 84 -7.40 -11.46 -1.46
CA LEU A 84 -7.08 -11.33 -0.04
C LEU A 84 -7.91 -12.28 0.83
N ALA A 85 -9.21 -12.40 0.56
CA ALA A 85 -10.10 -13.31 1.30
C ALA A 85 -9.69 -14.78 1.11
N GLN A 86 -9.34 -15.20 -0.12
CA GLN A 86 -8.84 -16.54 -0.40
C GLN A 86 -7.55 -16.89 0.36
N ARG A 87 -6.76 -15.87 0.71
CA ARG A 87 -5.50 -16.02 1.44
C ARG A 87 -5.65 -15.80 2.95
N ASN A 88 -6.88 -15.58 3.45
CA ASN A 88 -7.14 -15.19 4.84
C ASN A 88 -6.24 -14.00 5.29
N ALA A 89 -6.07 -13.02 4.41
CA ALA A 89 -5.16 -11.91 4.63
C ALA A 89 -5.57 -11.04 5.83
N THR A 90 -4.58 -10.55 6.56
CA THR A 90 -4.80 -9.55 7.61
C THR A 90 -4.88 -8.16 6.98
N VAL A 91 -5.99 -7.45 7.21
CA VAL A 91 -6.19 -6.08 6.73
C VAL A 91 -6.08 -5.11 7.91
N VAL A 92 -5.27 -4.05 7.76
CA VAL A 92 -5.11 -3.00 8.76
C VAL A 92 -5.60 -1.65 8.23
N ASP A 93 -6.30 -0.91 9.08
CA ASP A 93 -6.72 0.46 8.80
C ASP A 93 -5.67 1.43 9.33
N LYS A 94 -5.11 2.27 8.47
CA LYS A 94 -4.10 3.25 8.85
C LYS A 94 -4.63 4.68 8.75
N PRO A 95 -4.40 5.53 9.76
CA PRO A 95 -4.91 6.90 9.76
C PRO A 95 -3.98 7.90 9.06
N THR A 96 -2.82 7.46 8.63
CA THR A 96 -1.77 8.27 7.98
C THR A 96 -1.12 7.51 6.83
N PHE A 97 -0.25 8.17 6.05
CA PHE A 97 0.44 7.56 4.91
C PHE A 97 1.21 6.30 5.28
N GLY A 98 2.02 6.35 6.35
CA GLY A 98 2.70 5.19 6.91
C GLY A 98 1.93 4.61 8.09
N TYR A 99 2.04 3.31 8.30
CA TYR A 99 1.49 2.61 9.46
C TYR A 99 2.61 2.31 10.46
N LEU A 100 2.42 2.67 11.73
CA LEU A 100 3.48 2.54 12.73
C LEU A 100 3.43 1.22 13.51
N ASP A 101 2.26 0.58 13.60
CA ASP A 101 2.07 -0.64 14.38
C ASP A 101 2.24 -1.92 13.53
N TRP A 102 3.40 -2.06 12.91
CA TRP A 102 3.76 -3.24 12.12
C TRP A 102 4.26 -4.43 12.96
N GLN A 103 3.94 -4.51 14.26
CA GLN A 103 4.40 -5.61 15.13
C GLN A 103 4.05 -6.99 14.56
N VAL A 104 2.95 -7.11 13.83
CA VAL A 104 2.55 -8.34 13.14
C VAL A 104 3.59 -8.82 12.13
N LEU A 105 4.43 -7.93 11.61
CA LEU A 105 5.50 -8.26 10.67
C LEU A 105 6.85 -8.59 11.33
N ALA A 106 6.97 -8.49 12.66
CA ALA A 106 8.21 -8.79 13.38
C ALA A 106 8.80 -10.19 13.08
N PRO A 107 8.00 -11.27 12.85
CA PRO A 107 8.56 -12.60 12.63
C PRO A 107 8.98 -12.88 11.17
N TYR A 108 8.91 -11.88 10.26
CA TYR A 108 9.19 -12.10 8.84
C TYR A 108 10.62 -11.68 8.47
N ASP A 109 11.28 -12.56 7.71
CA ASP A 109 12.63 -12.33 7.18
C ASP A 109 12.60 -11.51 5.89
N GLU A 110 11.47 -11.57 5.17
CA GLU A 110 11.27 -10.92 3.88
C GLU A 110 9.87 -10.30 3.83
N ILE A 111 9.81 -9.01 3.49
CA ILE A 111 8.58 -8.23 3.41
C ILE A 111 8.52 -7.56 2.05
N THR A 112 7.56 -7.95 1.22
CA THR A 112 7.37 -7.45 -0.14
C THR A 112 6.15 -6.53 -0.20
N LEU A 113 6.32 -5.30 -0.69
CA LEU A 113 5.27 -4.30 -0.82
C LEU A 113 4.87 -4.10 -2.28
N VAL A 114 3.58 -3.90 -2.48
CA VAL A 114 2.95 -3.51 -3.76
C VAL A 114 1.82 -2.51 -3.49
N GLY A 115 1.32 -1.82 -4.50
CA GLY A 115 0.13 -0.97 -4.38
C GLY A 115 0.36 0.51 -4.68
N THR A 116 -0.38 1.40 -4.00
CA THR A 116 -0.44 2.83 -4.35
C THR A 116 -0.54 3.74 -3.10
N CYS A 117 -0.09 5.02 -3.16
CA CYS A 117 0.79 5.54 -4.21
C CYS A 117 2.24 5.23 -3.88
N THR A 118 3.05 4.91 -4.88
CA THR A 118 4.48 4.62 -4.72
C THR A 118 5.20 5.71 -3.93
N ASP A 119 4.92 6.96 -4.27
CA ASP A 119 5.55 8.18 -3.74
C ASP A 119 4.93 8.69 -2.43
N ILE A 120 3.90 8.02 -1.91
CA ILE A 120 3.23 8.42 -0.65
C ILE A 120 3.19 7.24 0.31
N CYS A 121 2.19 6.37 0.20
CA CYS A 121 1.94 5.30 1.15
C CYS A 121 2.95 4.16 1.04
N VAL A 122 3.36 3.78 -0.18
CA VAL A 122 4.33 2.69 -0.37
C VAL A 122 5.69 3.07 0.18
N VAL A 123 6.27 4.21 -0.22
CA VAL A 123 7.58 4.66 0.27
C VAL A 123 7.56 4.87 1.79
N SER A 124 6.50 5.46 2.34
CA SER A 124 6.37 5.68 3.79
C SER A 124 6.43 4.36 4.56
N ASN A 125 5.67 3.35 4.14
CA ASN A 125 5.68 2.05 4.80
C ASN A 125 6.99 1.29 4.57
N ALA A 126 7.59 1.34 3.38
CA ALA A 126 8.87 0.70 3.12
C ALA A 126 9.98 1.24 4.03
N LEU A 127 10.07 2.55 4.24
CA LEU A 127 11.07 3.17 5.10
C LEU A 127 10.82 2.89 6.58
N ILE A 128 9.56 2.90 7.02
CA ILE A 128 9.17 2.50 8.38
C ILE A 128 9.58 1.04 8.64
N LEU A 129 9.28 0.13 7.74
CA LEU A 129 9.62 -1.29 7.88
C LEU A 129 11.14 -1.51 7.91
N LYS A 130 11.91 -0.77 7.09
CA LYS A 130 13.38 -0.79 7.16
C LYS A 130 13.91 -0.32 8.52
N ALA A 131 13.27 0.68 9.13
CA ALA A 131 13.66 1.18 10.44
C ALA A 131 13.28 0.22 11.58
N LEU A 132 12.08 -0.38 11.51
CA LEU A 132 11.60 -1.31 12.52
C LEU A 132 12.32 -2.67 12.46
N TYR A 133 12.61 -3.15 11.25
CA TYR A 133 13.16 -4.49 11.01
C TYR A 133 14.44 -4.41 10.16
N PRO A 134 15.56 -3.88 10.70
CA PRO A 134 16.77 -3.63 9.93
C PRO A 134 17.41 -4.91 9.37
N ASN A 135 17.11 -6.06 9.97
CA ASN A 135 17.62 -7.36 9.53
C ASN A 135 16.70 -8.07 8.53
N ALA A 136 15.47 -7.58 8.32
CA ALA A 136 14.59 -8.12 7.30
C ALA A 136 14.93 -7.54 5.93
N THR A 137 14.71 -8.33 4.88
CA THR A 137 14.75 -7.86 3.51
C THR A 137 13.42 -7.20 3.18
N VAL A 138 13.41 -5.88 3.00
CA VAL A 138 12.24 -5.14 2.52
C VAL A 138 12.36 -4.95 1.03
N ARG A 139 11.31 -5.34 0.28
CA ARG A 139 11.23 -5.28 -1.19
C ARG A 139 10.04 -4.48 -1.66
N VAL A 140 10.17 -3.89 -2.83
CA VAL A 140 9.05 -3.27 -3.56
C VAL A 140 9.07 -3.80 -4.99
N LEU A 141 7.94 -4.34 -5.45
CA LEU A 141 7.78 -4.75 -6.84
C LEU A 141 7.33 -3.53 -7.64
N ALA A 142 8.28 -2.86 -8.32
CA ALA A 142 8.05 -1.58 -8.99
C ALA A 142 6.91 -1.65 -10.02
N LYS A 143 6.82 -2.76 -10.76
CA LYS A 143 5.76 -2.98 -11.77
C LYS A 143 4.37 -3.20 -11.17
N LEU A 144 4.28 -3.46 -9.88
CA LEU A 144 3.04 -3.61 -9.10
C LEU A 144 2.80 -2.41 -8.18
N CYS A 145 3.43 -1.27 -8.48
CA CYS A 145 3.20 -0.01 -7.78
C CYS A 145 2.83 1.09 -8.78
N ALA A 146 1.93 1.97 -8.35
CA ALA A 146 1.53 3.15 -9.11
C ALA A 146 1.77 4.41 -8.28
N GLY A 147 2.46 5.39 -8.85
CA GLY A 147 2.69 6.70 -8.23
C GLY A 147 1.64 7.73 -8.64
N THR A 148 1.70 8.91 -8.02
CA THR A 148 0.84 10.04 -8.41
C THR A 148 1.17 10.55 -9.82
N THR A 149 2.45 10.46 -10.20
CA THR A 149 2.97 10.68 -11.55
C THR A 149 4.10 9.69 -11.80
N GLU A 150 4.49 9.48 -13.07
CA GLU A 150 5.66 8.67 -13.41
C GLU A 150 6.95 9.23 -12.80
N GLU A 151 7.11 10.56 -12.81
CA GLU A 151 8.27 11.23 -12.20
C GLU A 151 8.35 10.96 -10.70
N ASN A 152 7.25 11.14 -9.97
CA ASN A 152 7.19 10.89 -8.53
C ASN A 152 7.39 9.42 -8.19
N HIS A 153 6.81 8.51 -8.99
CA HIS A 153 7.03 7.07 -8.87
C HIS A 153 8.53 6.74 -8.93
N ASN A 154 9.21 7.22 -9.96
CA ASN A 154 10.64 6.97 -10.15
C ASN A 154 11.50 7.61 -9.05
N ALA A 155 11.16 8.82 -8.61
CA ALA A 155 11.84 9.49 -7.49
C ALA A 155 11.71 8.68 -6.18
N ALA A 156 10.52 8.18 -5.88
CA ALA A 156 10.29 7.35 -4.69
C ALA A 156 11.07 6.03 -4.74
N LEU A 157 11.10 5.35 -5.90
CA LEU A 157 11.90 4.14 -6.09
C LEU A 157 13.39 4.43 -5.87
N GLN A 158 13.88 5.58 -6.33
CA GLN A 158 15.28 5.97 -6.13
C GLN A 158 15.60 6.21 -4.64
N VAL A 159 14.73 6.91 -3.91
CA VAL A 159 14.87 7.12 -2.46
C VAL A 159 14.90 5.76 -1.74
N MET A 160 13.99 4.87 -2.05
CA MET A 160 13.93 3.55 -1.45
C MET A 160 15.20 2.73 -1.71
N ARG A 161 15.76 2.77 -2.93
CA ARG A 161 17.08 2.14 -3.23
C ARG A 161 18.20 2.71 -2.36
N CYS A 162 18.27 4.03 -2.21
CA CYS A 162 19.26 4.68 -1.34
C CYS A 162 19.13 4.21 0.12
N CYS A 163 17.91 3.92 0.57
CA CYS A 163 17.62 3.39 1.90
C CYS A 163 17.69 1.85 1.99
N GLN A 164 18.29 1.18 0.99
CA GLN A 164 18.51 -0.27 0.97
C GLN A 164 17.21 -1.10 0.93
N VAL A 165 16.15 -0.57 0.35
CA VAL A 165 14.99 -1.35 -0.06
C VAL A 165 15.31 -1.98 -1.42
N GLU A 166 15.07 -3.29 -1.56
CA GLU A 166 15.23 -3.97 -2.84
C GLU A 166 14.09 -3.57 -3.79
N ILE A 167 14.42 -3.06 -4.97
CA ILE A 167 13.46 -2.71 -6.01
C ILE A 167 13.56 -3.72 -7.15
N LEU A 168 12.47 -4.46 -7.38
CA LEU A 168 12.34 -5.52 -8.38
C LEU A 168 11.34 -5.17 -9.47
#